data_3808fd21c33a8b356ad3cd2035bb9e94
#
_entry.id   3808fd21c33a8b356ad3cd2035bb9e94
#
_cell.length_a   1.000
_cell.length_b   1.000
_cell.length_c   1.000
_cell.angle_alpha   90.00
_cell.angle_beta   90.00
_cell.angle_gamma   90.00
#
_symmetry.space_group_name_H-M   'P 1'
#
loop_
_entity.id
_entity.type
_entity.pdbx_description
1 polymer ?
#
loop_
_entity_poly.entity_id
_entity_poly.type
_entity_poly.pdbx_seq_one_letter_code
_entity_poly.pdbx_strand_id
1 'polypeptide(L)'
;VERNEQIQKFQKEKYFNVTLNLKDFSVTKEKIFEEQEADALMETCRGNSVVIKEITTFQKEIAAPKLYDLTSLQRDANRLYGMTAQQTMDAAQKLYEKKLITYPRTDSRFLTDEMKGEALDEIEIVEAYYGFKNPFGAEFPVKADRILNSKKVSDHHAIIPTAELKNATSGSMGQNENKILYLVSRRLLAAILPPYVYEETKILAECAGNMFQAKGKKVLDEGWKCVEFLGNYEAPEKKVNEGLDAVPAVKEGQHFPVQECNKKMLYTSPPKQYSEDTLLGAMEAAGKVPAA
;
A
#
# COMPACT_ATOMS: atom_id res chain seq x y z
N VAL A 1 -16.94 8.89 18.73
CA VAL A 1 -18.13 9.77 18.78
C VAL A 1 -18.12 10.69 17.56
N GLU A 2 -17.17 11.63 17.43
CA GLU A 2 -17.13 12.63 16.33
C GLU A 2 -17.24 12.01 14.93
N ARG A 3 -16.52 10.91 14.64
CA ARG A 3 -16.57 10.24 13.35
C ARG A 3 -17.99 9.74 13.01
N ASN A 4 -18.70 9.19 13.97
CA ASN A 4 -20.08 8.73 13.78
C ASN A 4 -21.03 9.89 13.56
N GLU A 5 -20.84 11.01 14.27
CA GLU A 5 -21.62 12.22 14.05
C GLU A 5 -21.38 12.82 12.65
N GLN A 6 -20.14 12.85 12.18
CA GLN A 6 -19.80 13.25 10.81
C GLN A 6 -20.49 12.38 9.76
N ILE A 7 -20.53 11.06 10.01
CA ILE A 7 -21.18 10.12 9.10
C ILE A 7 -22.71 10.33 9.10
N GLN A 8 -23.33 10.51 10.29
CA GLN A 8 -24.78 10.69 10.41
C GLN A 8 -25.25 12.04 9.85
N LYS A 9 -24.46 13.09 10.00
CA LYS A 9 -24.78 14.45 9.49
C LYS A 9 -24.39 14.65 8.03
N PHE A 10 -23.74 13.64 7.40
CA PHE A 10 -23.23 13.77 6.04
C PHE A 10 -24.40 13.83 5.04
N GLN A 11 -24.41 14.89 4.23
CA GLN A 11 -25.33 15.03 3.11
C GLN A 11 -24.63 14.60 1.81
N LYS A 12 -25.24 13.65 1.14
CA LYS A 12 -24.73 13.10 -0.10
C LYS A 12 -25.01 14.04 -1.26
N GLU A 13 -23.98 14.57 -1.90
CA GLU A 13 -24.10 15.46 -3.05
C GLU A 13 -23.77 14.70 -4.34
N LYS A 14 -24.56 14.95 -5.38
CA LYS A 14 -24.35 14.43 -6.72
C LYS A 14 -23.30 15.30 -7.44
N TYR A 15 -22.42 14.68 -8.18
CA TYR A 15 -21.47 15.37 -9.07
C TYR A 15 -21.18 14.53 -10.31
N PHE A 16 -20.59 15.16 -11.31
CA PHE A 16 -20.25 14.54 -12.58
C PHE A 16 -18.76 14.67 -12.84
N ASN A 17 -18.21 13.63 -13.47
CA ASN A 17 -16.91 13.69 -14.10
C ASN A 17 -17.11 13.62 -15.60
N VAL A 18 -16.42 14.46 -16.36
CA VAL A 18 -16.37 14.42 -17.81
C VAL A 18 -15.00 13.94 -18.24
N THR A 19 -14.98 12.82 -18.97
CA THR A 19 -13.75 12.19 -19.48
C THR A 19 -13.72 12.28 -20.98
N LEU A 20 -12.62 12.80 -21.53
CA LEU A 20 -12.33 12.83 -22.95
C LEU A 20 -11.37 11.69 -23.26
N ASN A 21 -11.84 10.72 -24.04
CA ASN A 21 -11.01 9.61 -24.50
C ASN A 21 -10.24 10.06 -25.75
N LEU A 22 -8.93 9.90 -25.67
CA LEU A 22 -7.98 10.14 -26.75
C LEU A 22 -7.50 8.78 -27.28
N LYS A 23 -6.62 8.75 -28.28
CA LYS A 23 -6.18 7.50 -28.88
C LYS A 23 -5.58 6.50 -27.87
N ASP A 24 -4.69 6.99 -27.00
CA ASP A 24 -3.84 6.14 -26.15
C ASP A 24 -4.04 6.41 -24.64
N PHE A 25 -4.80 7.42 -24.27
CA PHE A 25 -5.09 7.78 -22.88
C PHE A 25 -6.35 8.64 -22.80
N SER A 26 -6.75 8.99 -21.59
CA SER A 26 -7.90 9.87 -21.34
C SER A 26 -7.53 11.01 -20.39
N VAL A 27 -8.24 12.12 -20.52
CA VAL A 27 -8.16 13.27 -19.62
C VAL A 27 -9.52 13.53 -19.00
N THR A 28 -9.57 13.90 -17.72
CA THR A 28 -10.82 14.03 -16.98
C THR A 28 -10.91 15.39 -16.28
N LYS A 29 -12.08 16.02 -16.33
CA LYS A 29 -12.49 17.10 -15.44
C LYS A 29 -13.43 16.51 -14.39
N GLU A 30 -13.01 16.60 -13.14
CA GLU A 30 -13.71 15.98 -12.00
C GLU A 30 -14.58 17.01 -11.25
N LYS A 31 -15.57 16.51 -10.52
CA LYS A 31 -16.39 17.26 -9.55
C LYS A 31 -17.13 18.46 -10.14
N ILE A 32 -17.83 18.25 -11.24
CA ILE A 32 -18.80 19.20 -11.77
C ILE A 32 -20.12 18.95 -11.05
N PHE A 33 -20.61 19.92 -10.31
CA PHE A 33 -21.81 19.73 -9.46
C PHE A 33 -23.11 19.94 -10.23
N GLU A 34 -23.09 20.74 -11.30
CA GLU A 34 -24.25 21.01 -12.13
C GLU A 34 -24.27 20.13 -13.37
N GLU A 35 -25.35 19.39 -13.59
CA GLU A 35 -25.49 18.49 -14.74
C GLU A 35 -25.46 19.23 -16.08
N GLN A 36 -26.11 20.40 -16.11
CA GLN A 36 -26.11 21.24 -17.31
C GLN A 36 -24.70 21.73 -17.68
N GLU A 37 -23.85 22.04 -16.69
CA GLU A 37 -22.45 22.39 -16.94
C GLU A 37 -21.70 21.20 -17.56
N ALA A 38 -21.89 19.99 -17.02
CA ALA A 38 -21.27 18.79 -17.55
C ALA A 38 -21.71 18.47 -18.98
N ASP A 39 -23.01 18.62 -19.28
CA ASP A 39 -23.54 18.42 -20.62
C ASP A 39 -23.03 19.46 -21.62
N ALA A 40 -23.04 20.73 -21.25
CA ALA A 40 -22.48 21.80 -22.07
C ALA A 40 -20.98 21.60 -22.36
N LEU A 41 -20.23 21.13 -21.33
CA LEU A 41 -18.81 20.81 -21.49
C LEU A 41 -18.59 19.68 -22.51
N MET A 42 -19.40 18.62 -22.44
CA MET A 42 -19.32 17.52 -23.41
C MET A 42 -19.58 17.98 -24.84
N GLU A 43 -20.63 18.77 -25.05
CA GLU A 43 -20.97 19.29 -26.38
C GLU A 43 -19.87 20.22 -26.91
N THR A 44 -19.30 21.08 -26.04
CA THR A 44 -18.21 21.99 -26.43
C THR A 44 -16.92 21.23 -26.80
N CYS A 45 -16.63 20.09 -26.13
CA CYS A 45 -15.43 19.32 -26.39
C CYS A 45 -15.59 18.34 -27.56
N ARG A 46 -16.82 18.00 -27.95
CA ARG A 46 -17.08 17.04 -29.04
C ARG A 46 -16.56 17.57 -30.37
N GLY A 47 -15.77 16.75 -31.06
CA GLY A 47 -15.16 17.11 -32.38
C GLY A 47 -13.98 18.09 -32.26
N ASN A 48 -13.63 18.52 -31.05
CA ASN A 48 -12.46 19.35 -30.82
C ASN A 48 -11.21 18.52 -30.50
N SER A 49 -10.08 19.20 -30.32
CA SER A 49 -8.81 18.60 -29.91
C SER A 49 -8.41 19.05 -28.52
N VAL A 50 -7.82 18.14 -27.78
CA VAL A 50 -7.15 18.42 -26.51
C VAL A 50 -5.72 18.89 -26.81
N VAL A 51 -5.28 19.95 -26.16
CA VAL A 51 -3.91 20.49 -26.21
C VAL A 51 -3.23 20.27 -24.88
N ILE A 52 -2.06 19.66 -24.89
CA ILE A 52 -1.26 19.47 -23.67
C ILE A 52 -0.65 20.81 -23.25
N LYS A 53 -0.96 21.26 -22.05
CA LYS A 53 -0.48 22.56 -21.53
C LYS A 53 0.73 22.41 -20.61
N GLU A 54 0.73 21.38 -19.77
CA GLU A 54 1.80 21.17 -18.80
C GLU A 54 1.95 19.68 -18.51
N ILE A 55 3.19 19.27 -18.34
CA ILE A 55 3.56 17.91 -17.94
C ILE A 55 4.48 18.02 -16.75
N THR A 56 4.06 17.45 -15.62
CA THR A 56 4.87 17.42 -14.41
C THR A 56 5.12 15.98 -14.00
N THR A 57 6.39 15.63 -13.86
CA THR A 57 6.81 14.28 -13.49
C THR A 57 7.58 14.32 -12.19
N PHE A 58 7.19 13.45 -11.25
CA PHE A 58 7.83 13.31 -9.95
C PHE A 58 8.24 11.87 -9.70
N GLN A 59 9.49 11.65 -9.36
CA GLN A 59 9.93 10.38 -8.82
C GLN A 59 9.55 10.33 -7.34
N LYS A 60 8.93 9.24 -6.92
CA LYS A 60 8.50 8.98 -5.55
C LYS A 60 9.09 7.68 -5.07
N GLU A 61 9.49 7.68 -3.80
CA GLU A 61 10.00 6.51 -3.11
C GLU A 61 9.11 6.15 -1.93
N ILE A 62 8.79 4.87 -1.81
CA ILE A 62 8.15 4.32 -0.61
C ILE A 62 9.17 3.44 0.08
N ALA A 63 9.64 3.89 1.22
CA ALA A 63 10.61 3.16 2.02
C ALA A 63 10.09 1.75 2.39
N ALA A 64 11.02 0.80 2.50
CA ALA A 64 10.70 -0.52 3.02
C ALA A 64 10.09 -0.43 4.42
N PRO A 65 9.08 -1.25 4.73
CA PRO A 65 8.44 -1.22 6.03
C PRO A 65 9.43 -1.69 7.11
N LYS A 66 9.26 -1.21 8.34
CA LYS A 66 9.98 -1.75 9.49
C LYS A 66 9.43 -3.12 9.86
N LEU A 67 10.16 -3.87 10.70
CA LEU A 67 9.67 -5.10 11.30
C LEU A 67 8.37 -4.85 12.09
N TYR A 68 7.69 -5.91 12.47
CA TYR A 68 6.46 -5.81 13.26
C TYR A 68 6.75 -5.62 14.75
N ASP A 69 6.05 -4.65 15.34
CA ASP A 69 5.57 -4.68 16.72
C ASP A 69 4.15 -5.30 16.75
N LEU A 70 3.59 -5.51 17.93
CA LEU A 70 2.25 -6.08 18.04
C LEU A 70 1.19 -5.24 17.33
N THR A 71 1.20 -3.93 17.52
CA THR A 71 0.18 -3.03 16.95
C THR A 71 0.20 -3.05 15.42
N SER A 72 1.38 -2.96 14.80
CA SER A 72 1.48 -3.00 13.34
C SER A 72 1.12 -4.36 12.76
N LEU A 73 1.40 -5.46 13.49
CA LEU A 73 0.95 -6.79 13.11
C LEU A 73 -0.58 -6.91 13.14
N GLN A 74 -1.22 -6.43 14.21
CA GLN A 74 -2.68 -6.41 14.35
C GLN A 74 -3.34 -5.58 13.24
N ARG A 75 -2.77 -4.41 12.92
CA ARG A 75 -3.26 -3.55 11.85
C ARG A 75 -3.21 -4.24 10.49
N ASP A 76 -2.10 -4.86 10.14
CA ASP A 76 -1.96 -5.56 8.86
C ASP A 76 -2.83 -6.83 8.80
N ALA A 77 -2.96 -7.59 9.89
CA ALA A 77 -3.83 -8.74 9.97
C ALA A 77 -5.32 -8.36 9.81
N ASN A 78 -5.74 -7.24 10.39
CA ASN A 78 -7.09 -6.71 10.21
C ASN A 78 -7.31 -6.25 8.76
N ARG A 79 -6.38 -5.48 8.21
CA ARG A 79 -6.50 -4.92 6.86
C ARG A 79 -6.52 -5.99 5.77
N LEU A 80 -5.69 -7.04 5.91
CA LEU A 80 -5.49 -8.06 4.89
C LEU A 80 -6.43 -9.26 5.04
N TYR A 81 -6.75 -9.63 6.28
CA TYR A 81 -7.51 -10.85 6.58
C TYR A 81 -8.79 -10.62 7.39
N GLY A 82 -9.10 -9.39 7.75
CA GLY A 82 -10.24 -9.07 8.62
C GLY A 82 -10.13 -9.62 10.04
N MET A 83 -8.93 -10.03 10.47
CA MET A 83 -8.71 -10.55 11.83
C MET A 83 -8.86 -9.43 12.85
N THR A 84 -9.49 -9.73 13.99
CA THR A 84 -9.51 -8.80 15.11
C THR A 84 -8.14 -8.73 15.80
N ALA A 85 -7.91 -7.67 16.57
CA ALA A 85 -6.70 -7.52 17.38
C ALA A 85 -6.50 -8.72 18.33
N GLN A 86 -7.60 -9.23 18.92
CA GLN A 86 -7.56 -10.40 19.80
C GLN A 86 -7.21 -11.67 19.02
N GLN A 87 -7.83 -11.93 17.88
CA GLN A 87 -7.52 -13.10 17.04
C GLN A 87 -6.06 -13.11 16.58
N THR A 88 -5.52 -11.92 16.26
CA THR A 88 -4.12 -11.76 15.88
C THR A 88 -3.19 -12.08 17.05
N MET A 89 -3.51 -11.55 18.23
CA MET A 89 -2.74 -11.80 19.46
C MET A 89 -2.75 -13.29 19.83
N ASP A 90 -3.92 -13.94 19.79
CA ASP A 90 -4.05 -15.36 20.13
C ASP A 90 -3.26 -16.26 19.16
N ALA A 91 -3.29 -15.94 17.86
CA ALA A 91 -2.53 -16.67 16.87
C ALA A 91 -1.01 -16.46 17.03
N ALA A 92 -0.58 -15.22 17.29
CA ALA A 92 0.82 -14.89 17.55
C ALA A 92 1.34 -15.57 18.83
N GLN A 93 0.53 -15.60 19.89
CA GLN A 93 0.87 -16.28 21.15
C GLN A 93 1.09 -17.78 20.92
N LYS A 94 0.22 -18.45 20.17
CA LYS A 94 0.38 -19.88 19.83
C LYS A 94 1.63 -20.14 19.00
N LEU A 95 1.95 -19.27 18.05
CA LEU A 95 3.19 -19.36 17.27
C LEU A 95 4.43 -19.21 18.15
N TYR A 96 4.41 -18.29 19.11
CA TYR A 96 5.47 -18.12 20.10
C TYR A 96 5.64 -19.36 20.97
N GLU A 97 4.56 -19.94 21.49
CA GLU A 97 4.58 -21.17 22.27
C GLU A 97 5.15 -22.38 21.47
N LYS A 98 4.90 -22.40 20.17
CA LYS A 98 5.51 -23.35 19.22
C LYS A 98 6.95 -22.96 18.84
N LYS A 99 7.47 -21.87 19.37
CA LYS A 99 8.79 -21.31 19.06
C LYS A 99 8.98 -20.93 17.58
N LEU A 100 7.92 -20.63 16.84
CA LEU A 100 7.99 -20.28 15.42
C LEU A 100 8.19 -18.80 15.18
N ILE A 101 7.86 -17.95 16.15
CA ILE A 101 8.15 -16.52 16.14
C ILE A 101 8.69 -16.08 17.51
N THR A 102 9.31 -14.91 17.54
CA THR A 102 9.77 -14.25 18.79
C THR A 102 8.61 -13.70 19.60
N TYR A 103 8.86 -13.21 20.82
CA TYR A 103 7.82 -12.75 21.73
C TYR A 103 6.93 -11.66 21.12
N PRO A 104 5.59 -11.88 21.03
CA PRO A 104 4.74 -11.01 20.24
C PRO A 104 4.30 -9.72 20.94
N ARG A 105 4.42 -9.62 22.28
CA ARG A 105 4.02 -8.42 23.03
C ARG A 105 5.17 -7.43 23.13
N THR A 106 5.56 -6.86 22.01
CA THR A 106 6.64 -5.89 21.90
C THR A 106 6.15 -4.62 21.22
N ASP A 107 6.74 -3.49 21.57
CA ASP A 107 6.57 -2.19 20.93
C ASP A 107 7.75 -1.84 19.99
N SER A 108 8.80 -2.67 20.01
CA SER A 108 9.95 -2.48 19.13
C SER A 108 9.69 -2.98 17.71
N ARG A 109 10.23 -2.24 16.75
CA ARG A 109 10.27 -2.57 15.32
C ARG A 109 11.69 -2.80 14.82
N PHE A 110 12.61 -3.09 15.75
CA PHE A 110 14.03 -3.30 15.48
C PHE A 110 14.55 -4.51 16.24
N LEU A 111 15.64 -5.06 15.74
CA LEU A 111 16.47 -6.04 16.42
C LEU A 111 17.68 -5.33 17.07
N THR A 112 18.36 -6.00 18.00
CA THR A 112 19.63 -5.50 18.51
C THR A 112 20.74 -5.66 17.49
N ASP A 113 21.78 -4.86 17.60
CA ASP A 113 22.91 -4.90 16.67
C ASP A 113 23.65 -6.26 16.68
N GLU A 114 23.59 -6.96 17.83
CA GLU A 114 24.19 -8.29 18.04
C GLU A 114 23.44 -9.40 17.29
N MET A 115 22.14 -9.20 16.98
CA MET A 115 21.30 -10.18 16.27
C MET A 115 21.55 -10.20 14.75
N LYS A 116 22.54 -9.49 14.24
CA LYS A 116 22.80 -9.41 12.79
C LYS A 116 22.99 -10.80 12.14
N GLY A 117 23.77 -11.67 12.76
CA GLY A 117 24.01 -13.04 12.26
C GLY A 117 22.74 -13.87 12.25
N GLU A 118 22.04 -13.89 13.39
CA GLU A 118 20.77 -14.58 13.53
C GLU A 118 19.73 -14.11 12.50
N ALA A 119 19.61 -12.81 12.30
CA ALA A 119 18.67 -12.23 11.32
C ALA A 119 18.96 -12.68 9.87
N LEU A 120 20.22 -12.85 9.50
CA LEU A 120 20.62 -13.38 8.19
C LEU A 120 20.24 -14.86 8.04
N ASP A 121 20.50 -15.68 9.07
CA ASP A 121 20.09 -17.08 9.08
C ASP A 121 18.57 -17.24 8.97
N GLU A 122 17.81 -16.39 9.68
CA GLU A 122 16.34 -16.40 9.63
C GLU A 122 15.80 -16.02 8.24
N ILE A 123 16.45 -15.10 7.55
CA ILE A 123 16.10 -14.73 6.17
C ILE A 123 16.24 -15.94 5.24
N GLU A 124 17.36 -16.66 5.30
CA GLU A 124 17.58 -17.85 4.48
C GLU A 124 16.55 -18.96 4.78
N ILE A 125 16.20 -19.14 6.05
CA ILE A 125 15.18 -20.10 6.48
C ILE A 125 13.80 -19.73 5.91
N VAL A 126 13.41 -18.45 5.96
CA VAL A 126 12.16 -17.97 5.41
C VAL A 126 12.11 -18.13 3.90
N GLU A 127 13.19 -17.80 3.21
CA GLU A 127 13.29 -17.99 1.75
C GLU A 127 13.11 -19.47 1.37
N ALA A 128 13.78 -20.36 2.08
CA ALA A 128 13.67 -21.79 1.85
C ALA A 128 12.26 -22.32 2.17
N TYR A 129 11.66 -21.91 3.29
CA TYR A 129 10.34 -22.38 3.74
C TYR A 129 9.23 -22.00 2.76
N TYR A 130 9.23 -20.77 2.24
CA TYR A 130 8.23 -20.31 1.29
C TYR A 130 8.63 -20.51 -0.18
N GLY A 131 9.81 -21.05 -0.45
CA GLY A 131 10.32 -21.19 -1.83
C GLY A 131 10.52 -19.85 -2.52
N PHE A 132 10.77 -18.80 -1.77
CA PHE A 132 11.01 -17.46 -2.31
C PHE A 132 12.35 -17.46 -3.04
N LYS A 133 12.32 -17.06 -4.31
CA LYS A 133 13.54 -16.78 -5.07
C LYS A 133 13.68 -15.28 -5.19
N ASN A 134 14.76 -14.74 -4.63
CA ASN A 134 15.09 -13.34 -4.76
C ASN A 134 15.13 -12.95 -6.26
N PRO A 135 14.22 -12.07 -6.73
CA PRO A 135 14.18 -11.69 -8.14
C PRO A 135 15.40 -10.85 -8.59
N PHE A 136 16.17 -10.32 -7.64
CA PHE A 136 17.34 -9.49 -7.90
C PHE A 136 18.66 -10.28 -7.96
N GLY A 137 18.63 -11.61 -7.80
CA GLY A 137 19.81 -12.48 -7.83
C GLY A 137 20.69 -12.42 -6.56
N ALA A 138 21.81 -13.12 -6.57
CA ALA A 138 22.71 -13.23 -5.42
C ALA A 138 23.46 -11.91 -5.06
N GLU A 139 23.45 -10.93 -5.96
CA GLU A 139 24.09 -9.63 -5.76
C GLU A 139 23.19 -8.62 -5.01
N PHE A 140 21.99 -9.03 -4.65
CA PHE A 140 21.08 -8.11 -3.97
C PHE A 140 21.62 -7.75 -2.59
N PRO A 141 21.90 -6.47 -2.32
CA PRO A 141 22.44 -6.07 -1.05
C PRO A 141 21.35 -6.19 0.03
N VAL A 142 21.34 -7.31 0.73
CA VAL A 142 20.59 -7.46 1.97
C VAL A 142 21.05 -6.37 2.94
N LYS A 143 20.23 -5.34 3.12
CA LYS A 143 20.56 -4.24 4.04
C LYS A 143 20.04 -4.58 5.44
N ALA A 144 20.58 -5.65 6.05
CA ALA A 144 20.22 -6.06 7.41
C ALA A 144 20.40 -4.92 8.43
N ASP A 145 21.34 -4.03 8.22
CA ASP A 145 21.55 -2.87 9.09
C ASP A 145 20.32 -1.94 9.24
N ARG A 146 19.38 -2.03 8.31
CA ARG A 146 18.13 -1.23 8.40
C ARG A 146 17.17 -1.70 9.49
N ILE A 147 17.24 -2.96 9.86
CA ILE A 147 16.39 -3.57 10.90
C ILE A 147 17.10 -3.62 12.26
N LEU A 148 18.37 -3.22 12.34
CA LEU A 148 19.17 -3.25 13.56
C LEU A 148 19.19 -1.86 14.21
N ASN A 149 18.87 -1.78 15.47
CA ASN A 149 19.04 -0.57 16.29
C ASN A 149 18.82 -0.90 17.77
N SER A 150 19.87 -1.28 18.48
CA SER A 150 19.80 -1.62 19.91
C SER A 150 19.20 -0.51 20.77
N LYS A 151 19.37 0.77 20.41
CA LYS A 151 18.82 1.92 21.16
C LYS A 151 17.29 2.03 21.06
N LYS A 152 16.67 1.32 20.12
CA LYS A 152 15.23 1.30 19.88
C LYS A 152 14.59 -0.04 20.28
N VAL A 153 15.33 -0.87 20.96
CA VAL A 153 14.85 -2.11 21.60
C VAL A 153 14.80 -1.85 23.10
N SER A 154 13.62 -1.97 23.68
CA SER A 154 13.41 -1.88 25.13
C SER A 154 13.59 -3.26 25.78
N ASP A 155 12.50 -3.86 26.25
CA ASP A 155 12.53 -5.17 26.89
C ASP A 155 12.57 -6.33 25.88
N HIS A 156 11.92 -6.14 24.71
CA HIS A 156 11.83 -7.14 23.66
C HIS A 156 12.06 -6.50 22.29
N HIS A 157 12.76 -7.23 21.41
CA HIS A 157 12.95 -6.84 20.02
C HIS A 157 11.70 -7.11 19.16
N ALA A 158 11.74 -6.72 17.90
CA ALA A 158 10.65 -6.90 16.94
C ALA A 158 10.24 -8.38 16.77
N ILE A 159 9.04 -8.59 16.27
CA ILE A 159 8.50 -9.90 15.95
C ILE A 159 9.12 -10.39 14.64
N ILE A 160 9.86 -11.50 14.71
CA ILE A 160 10.45 -12.20 13.54
C ILE A 160 10.20 -13.70 13.65
N PRO A 161 10.29 -14.47 12.55
CA PRO A 161 10.36 -15.93 12.63
C PRO A 161 11.61 -16.37 13.37
N THR A 162 11.66 -17.62 13.77
CA THR A 162 12.82 -18.22 14.42
C THR A 162 13.37 -19.39 13.61
N ALA A 163 14.55 -19.89 13.97
CA ALA A 163 15.18 -21.04 13.34
C ALA A 163 14.32 -22.33 13.39
N GLU A 164 13.36 -22.42 14.29
CA GLU A 164 12.43 -23.56 14.36
C GLU A 164 11.49 -23.63 13.15
N LEU A 165 11.37 -22.56 12.36
CA LEU A 165 10.57 -22.55 11.14
C LEU A 165 11.02 -23.65 10.14
N LYS A 166 12.31 -23.96 10.09
CA LYS A 166 12.85 -25.06 9.26
C LYS A 166 12.25 -26.43 9.57
N ASN A 167 11.78 -26.63 10.81
CA ASN A 167 11.18 -27.86 11.30
C ASN A 167 9.65 -27.85 11.23
N ALA A 168 9.05 -26.72 10.85
CA ALA A 168 7.60 -26.58 10.82
C ALA A 168 6.97 -27.33 9.64
N THR A 169 5.90 -28.07 9.93
CA THR A 169 5.11 -28.75 8.89
C THR A 169 3.80 -28.00 8.65
N SER A 170 3.40 -27.89 7.38
CA SER A 170 2.19 -27.12 6.97
C SER A 170 0.90 -27.57 7.66
N GLY A 171 0.82 -28.81 8.18
CA GLY A 171 -0.37 -29.35 8.85
C GLY A 171 -0.43 -29.11 10.37
N SER A 172 0.64 -28.57 10.97
CA SER A 172 0.74 -28.41 12.44
C SER A 172 0.14 -27.09 12.96
N MET A 173 -0.29 -26.21 12.07
CA MET A 173 -0.76 -24.85 12.38
C MET A 173 -2.21 -24.63 11.93
N GLY A 174 -2.96 -23.91 12.75
CA GLY A 174 -4.30 -23.45 12.36
C GLY A 174 -4.26 -22.35 11.30
N GLN A 175 -5.38 -22.11 10.65
CA GLN A 175 -5.48 -21.11 9.56
C GLN A 175 -5.00 -19.72 9.99
N ASN A 176 -5.38 -19.24 11.16
CA ASN A 176 -4.96 -17.92 11.66
C ASN A 176 -3.46 -17.90 11.99
N GLU A 177 -2.92 -18.99 12.53
CA GLU A 177 -1.49 -19.12 12.79
C GLU A 177 -0.68 -19.02 11.49
N ASN A 178 -1.11 -19.73 10.43
CA ASN A 178 -0.48 -19.66 9.11
C ASN A 178 -0.50 -18.23 8.56
N LYS A 179 -1.63 -17.52 8.68
CA LYS A 179 -1.75 -16.11 8.24
C LYS A 179 -0.75 -15.21 8.95
N ILE A 180 -0.63 -15.35 10.28
CA ILE A 180 0.27 -14.51 11.07
C ILE A 180 1.73 -14.86 10.79
N LEU A 181 2.08 -16.14 10.70
CA LEU A 181 3.43 -16.57 10.33
C LEU A 181 3.83 -16.04 8.96
N TYR A 182 2.93 -16.11 7.98
CA TYR A 182 3.14 -15.55 6.65
C TYR A 182 3.39 -14.03 6.70
N LEU A 183 2.58 -13.27 7.46
CA LEU A 183 2.79 -11.83 7.59
C LEU A 183 4.16 -11.51 8.20
N VAL A 184 4.53 -12.21 9.28
CA VAL A 184 5.80 -11.98 9.99
C VAL A 184 6.99 -12.32 9.08
N SER A 185 6.94 -13.45 8.39
CA SER A 185 7.98 -13.89 7.46
C SER A 185 8.15 -12.94 6.28
N ARG A 186 7.04 -12.58 5.62
CA ARG A 186 7.04 -11.61 4.53
C ARG A 186 7.57 -10.24 4.96
N ARG A 187 7.24 -9.81 6.19
CA ARG A 187 7.71 -8.54 6.74
C ARG A 187 9.22 -8.53 6.97
N LEU A 188 9.79 -9.63 7.43
CA LEU A 188 11.25 -9.76 7.58
C LEU A 188 11.94 -9.55 6.23
N LEU A 189 11.50 -10.24 5.18
CA LEU A 189 12.05 -10.08 3.83
C LEU A 189 11.85 -8.65 3.30
N ALA A 190 10.63 -8.09 3.43
CA ALA A 190 10.36 -6.74 2.95
C ALA A 190 11.23 -5.68 3.62
N ALA A 191 11.51 -5.82 4.92
CA ALA A 191 12.21 -4.81 5.70
C ALA A 191 13.68 -4.59 5.30
N ILE A 192 14.29 -5.60 4.69
CA ILE A 192 15.70 -5.55 4.26
C ILE A 192 15.88 -5.14 2.79
N LEU A 193 14.79 -5.05 2.04
CA LEU A 193 14.79 -4.74 0.62
C LEU A 193 14.81 -3.23 0.34
N PRO A 194 15.22 -2.78 -0.88
CA PRO A 194 15.24 -1.37 -1.23
C PRO A 194 13.85 -0.75 -1.26
N PRO A 195 13.76 0.58 -1.32
CA PRO A 195 12.50 1.27 -1.52
C PRO A 195 11.80 0.84 -2.82
N TYR A 196 10.47 0.89 -2.81
CA TYR A 196 9.69 0.86 -4.02
C TYR A 196 9.75 2.25 -4.68
N VAL A 197 10.22 2.32 -5.93
CA VAL A 197 10.42 3.56 -6.66
C VAL A 197 9.49 3.62 -7.87
N TYR A 198 8.78 4.72 -8.01
CA TYR A 198 7.91 4.95 -9.15
C TYR A 198 7.91 6.42 -9.58
N GLU A 199 7.60 6.63 -10.82
CA GLU A 199 7.38 7.93 -11.43
C GLU A 199 5.87 8.19 -11.52
N GLU A 200 5.43 9.35 -11.04
CA GLU A 200 4.07 9.84 -11.19
C GLU A 200 4.08 11.01 -12.17
N THR A 201 3.39 10.85 -13.30
CA THR A 201 3.21 11.91 -14.30
C THR A 201 1.82 12.50 -14.17
N LYS A 202 1.74 13.82 -14.09
CA LYS A 202 0.51 14.61 -14.18
C LYS A 202 0.54 15.40 -15.48
N ILE A 203 -0.54 15.31 -16.22
CA ILE A 203 -0.75 16.06 -17.46
C ILE A 203 -1.91 17.02 -17.21
N LEU A 204 -1.67 18.29 -17.48
CA LEU A 204 -2.70 19.31 -17.58
C LEU A 204 -2.96 19.57 -19.06
N ALA A 205 -4.21 19.47 -19.47
CA ALA A 205 -4.61 19.59 -20.86
C ALA A 205 -5.83 20.50 -20.98
N GLU A 206 -5.95 21.18 -22.12
CA GLU A 206 -7.07 22.08 -22.43
C GLU A 206 -7.85 21.57 -23.63
N CYS A 207 -9.18 21.62 -23.54
CA CYS A 207 -10.08 21.42 -24.65
C CYS A 207 -11.12 22.53 -24.67
N ALA A 208 -11.19 23.28 -25.78
CA ALA A 208 -12.15 24.38 -25.96
C ALA A 208 -12.23 25.34 -24.75
N GLY A 209 -11.06 25.75 -24.22
CA GLY A 209 -10.95 26.69 -23.10
C GLY A 209 -11.16 26.04 -21.71
N ASN A 210 -11.41 24.75 -21.63
CA ASN A 210 -11.61 24.04 -20.36
C ASN A 210 -10.43 23.15 -20.03
N MET A 211 -10.05 23.13 -18.73
CA MET A 211 -8.92 22.35 -18.25
C MET A 211 -9.33 20.94 -17.82
N PHE A 212 -8.54 19.99 -18.21
CA PHE A 212 -8.64 18.56 -17.88
C PHE A 212 -7.31 18.06 -17.34
N GLN A 213 -7.33 16.93 -16.63
CA GLN A 213 -6.11 16.32 -16.13
C GLN A 213 -6.06 14.82 -16.42
N ALA A 214 -4.85 14.32 -16.61
CA ALA A 214 -4.54 12.91 -16.55
C ALA A 214 -3.45 12.67 -15.52
N LYS A 215 -3.42 11.47 -14.93
CA LYS A 215 -2.37 11.00 -14.05
C LYS A 215 -1.95 9.61 -14.50
N GLY A 216 -0.67 9.38 -14.53
CA GLY A 216 -0.10 8.07 -14.80
C GLY A 216 0.96 7.71 -13.78
N LYS A 217 1.21 6.41 -13.67
CA LYS A 217 2.22 5.86 -12.76
C LYS A 217 3.04 4.83 -13.52
N LYS A 218 4.35 4.99 -13.46
CA LYS A 218 5.32 4.03 -14.00
C LYS A 218 6.21 3.53 -12.89
N VAL A 219 6.22 2.22 -12.66
CA VAL A 219 7.13 1.60 -11.69
C VAL A 219 8.53 1.60 -12.29
N LEU A 220 9.50 2.12 -11.54
CA LEU A 220 10.92 2.14 -11.91
C LEU A 220 11.69 1.01 -11.20
N ASP A 221 11.37 0.75 -9.93
CA ASP A 221 11.94 -0.33 -9.14
C ASP A 221 10.86 -0.88 -8.20
N GLU A 222 10.60 -2.19 -8.27
CA GLU A 222 9.62 -2.84 -7.40
C GLU A 222 10.06 -2.89 -5.94
N GLY A 223 11.35 -2.86 -5.68
CA GLY A 223 11.91 -2.86 -4.35
C GLY A 223 11.26 -3.91 -3.44
N TRP A 224 10.96 -3.53 -2.21
CA TRP A 224 10.35 -4.43 -1.22
C TRP A 224 8.94 -4.96 -1.60
N LYS A 225 8.29 -4.39 -2.60
CA LYS A 225 6.98 -4.88 -3.04
C LYS A 225 7.05 -6.20 -3.80
N CYS A 226 8.22 -6.59 -4.29
CA CYS A 226 8.41 -7.89 -4.93
C CYS A 226 8.07 -9.07 -4.01
N VAL A 227 8.14 -8.88 -2.67
CA VAL A 227 7.75 -9.88 -1.68
C VAL A 227 6.27 -9.81 -1.26
N GLU A 228 5.47 -8.96 -1.93
CA GLU A 228 4.03 -8.93 -1.64
C GLU A 228 3.35 -10.29 -1.92
N PHE A 229 3.94 -11.11 -2.78
CA PHE A 229 3.47 -12.43 -3.17
C PHE A 229 4.55 -13.49 -2.92
N LEU A 230 4.70 -13.94 -1.66
CA LEU A 230 5.60 -15.03 -1.31
C LEU A 230 4.93 -16.38 -1.53
N GLY A 231 5.53 -17.19 -2.39
CA GLY A 231 5.11 -18.59 -2.61
C GLY A 231 3.68 -18.73 -3.15
N ASN A 232 3.13 -19.93 -3.01
CA ASN A 232 1.74 -20.25 -3.40
C ASN A 232 0.73 -19.94 -2.29
N TYR A 233 1.07 -19.07 -1.33
CA TYR A 233 0.12 -18.68 -0.30
C TYR A 233 -0.97 -17.83 -0.95
N GLU A 234 -2.24 -18.20 -0.73
CA GLU A 234 -3.37 -17.39 -1.17
C GLU A 234 -3.28 -15.99 -0.52
N ALA A 235 -2.60 -15.10 -1.21
CA ALA A 235 -2.67 -13.69 -0.84
C ALA A 235 -4.15 -13.29 -0.89
N PRO A 236 -4.63 -12.50 0.08
CA PRO A 236 -5.98 -11.97 -0.02
C PRO A 236 -6.11 -11.36 -1.41
N GLU A 237 -7.20 -11.69 -2.12
CA GLU A 237 -7.48 -11.10 -3.42
C GLU A 237 -7.26 -9.60 -3.31
N LYS A 238 -6.09 -9.15 -3.69
CA LYS A 238 -5.89 -7.74 -3.91
C LYS A 238 -6.88 -7.45 -5.02
N LYS A 239 -7.85 -6.61 -4.73
CA LYS A 239 -8.29 -5.70 -5.78
C LYS A 239 -6.99 -5.16 -6.35
N VAL A 240 -6.63 -5.67 -7.51
CA VAL A 240 -5.58 -5.08 -8.34
C VAL A 240 -5.91 -3.60 -8.21
N ASN A 241 -5.05 -2.84 -7.50
CA ASN A 241 -5.17 -1.42 -7.57
C ASN A 241 -5.17 -1.21 -9.08
N GLU A 242 -6.31 -0.80 -9.63
CA GLU A 242 -6.38 -0.28 -10.96
C GLU A 242 -5.35 0.84 -10.94
N GLY A 243 -4.10 0.42 -11.14
CA GLY A 243 -2.97 1.31 -11.07
C GLY A 243 -3.23 2.30 -12.18
N LEU A 244 -3.06 3.57 -11.89
CA LEU A 244 -3.01 4.55 -12.94
C LEU A 244 -2.05 3.99 -13.99
N ASP A 245 -2.58 3.61 -15.16
CA ASP A 245 -1.77 3.13 -16.26
C ASP A 245 -0.72 4.19 -16.59
N ALA A 246 0.42 3.76 -17.10
CA ALA A 246 1.42 4.70 -17.53
C ALA A 246 0.80 5.57 -18.64
N VAL A 247 0.79 6.89 -18.46
CA VAL A 247 0.41 7.79 -19.54
C VAL A 247 1.47 7.71 -20.65
N PRO A 248 1.08 7.77 -21.92
CA PRO A 248 2.05 7.74 -23.01
C PRO A 248 2.98 8.95 -22.94
N ALA A 249 4.14 8.83 -23.58
CA ALA A 249 5.07 9.94 -23.72
C ALA A 249 4.45 11.00 -24.64
N VAL A 250 4.06 12.12 -24.05
CA VAL A 250 3.48 13.27 -24.76
C VAL A 250 4.35 14.51 -24.54
N LYS A 251 4.14 15.55 -25.36
CA LYS A 251 4.87 16.82 -25.26
C LYS A 251 3.90 17.98 -25.09
N GLU A 252 4.34 19.03 -24.39
CA GLU A 252 3.60 20.27 -24.32
C GLU A 252 3.35 20.85 -25.71
N GLY A 253 2.18 21.42 -25.90
CA GLY A 253 1.70 21.91 -27.21
C GLY A 253 1.20 20.80 -28.15
N GLN A 254 1.32 19.52 -27.81
CA GLN A 254 0.81 18.43 -28.65
C GLN A 254 -0.72 18.40 -28.65
N HIS A 255 -1.31 18.13 -29.81
CA HIS A 255 -2.76 18.07 -30.02
C HIS A 255 -3.22 16.62 -30.19
N PHE A 256 -4.33 16.30 -29.56
CA PHE A 256 -4.99 15.00 -29.63
C PHE A 256 -6.47 15.18 -29.95
N PRO A 257 -7.00 14.65 -31.04
CA PRO A 257 -8.42 14.70 -31.32
C PRO A 257 -9.21 13.91 -30.27
N VAL A 258 -10.30 14.50 -29.82
CA VAL A 258 -11.25 13.83 -28.91
C VAL A 258 -11.99 12.76 -29.71
N GLN A 259 -11.82 11.49 -29.32
CA GLN A 259 -12.50 10.37 -29.94
C GLN A 259 -13.91 10.18 -29.35
N GLU A 260 -14.01 10.31 -28.04
CA GLU A 260 -15.24 10.10 -27.32
C GLU A 260 -15.31 10.99 -26.05
N CYS A 261 -16.50 11.49 -25.73
CA CYS A 261 -16.77 12.23 -24.51
C CYS A 261 -17.73 11.40 -23.63
N ASN A 262 -17.31 11.12 -22.39
CA ASN A 262 -18.10 10.34 -21.44
C ASN A 262 -18.39 11.13 -20.17
N LYS A 263 -19.68 11.14 -19.75
CA LYS A 263 -20.12 11.70 -18.48
C LYS A 263 -20.40 10.57 -17.50
N LYS A 264 -19.83 10.62 -16.31
CA LYS A 264 -20.07 9.68 -15.23
C LYS A 264 -20.67 10.41 -14.03
N MET A 265 -21.85 10.03 -13.62
CA MET A 265 -22.51 10.52 -12.41
C MET A 265 -21.96 9.78 -11.19
N LEU A 266 -21.58 10.53 -10.18
CA LEU A 266 -21.00 10.06 -8.92
C LEU A 266 -21.65 10.79 -7.75
N TYR A 267 -21.36 10.31 -6.55
CA TYR A 267 -21.82 10.95 -5.32
C TYR A 267 -20.66 11.08 -4.35
N THR A 268 -20.67 12.18 -3.59
CA THR A 268 -19.77 12.30 -2.43
C THR A 268 -20.08 11.20 -1.42
N SER A 269 -19.09 10.79 -0.65
CA SER A 269 -19.21 9.75 0.37
C SER A 269 -18.81 10.29 1.74
N PRO A 270 -19.46 9.83 2.82
CA PRO A 270 -19.06 10.21 4.16
C PRO A 270 -17.66 9.67 4.48
N PRO A 271 -17.01 10.20 5.52
CA PRO A 271 -15.80 9.59 6.05
C PRO A 271 -16.05 8.12 6.39
N LYS A 272 -15.09 7.24 6.07
CA LYS A 272 -15.23 5.81 6.40
C LYS A 272 -15.29 5.61 7.92
N GLN A 273 -16.08 4.65 8.37
CA GLN A 273 -16.02 4.20 9.76
C GLN A 273 -14.60 3.69 10.08
N TYR A 274 -14.24 3.78 11.34
CA TYR A 274 -12.99 3.16 11.79
C TYR A 274 -13.12 1.63 11.72
N SER A 275 -12.16 1.00 11.04
CA SER A 275 -11.83 -0.41 11.25
C SER A 275 -10.86 -0.52 12.43
N GLU A 276 -10.59 -1.72 12.94
CA GLU A 276 -9.58 -1.90 13.98
C GLU A 276 -8.20 -1.41 13.52
N ASP A 277 -7.80 -1.65 12.25
CA ASP A 277 -6.56 -1.10 11.68
C ASP A 277 -6.52 0.43 11.81
N THR A 278 -7.55 1.11 11.30
CA THR A 278 -7.55 2.58 11.27
C THR A 278 -7.72 3.20 12.66
N LEU A 279 -8.42 2.50 13.57
CA LEU A 279 -8.56 2.93 14.96
C LEU A 279 -7.23 2.82 15.71
N LEU A 280 -6.55 1.68 15.62
CA LEU A 280 -5.22 1.49 16.20
C LEU A 280 -4.23 2.52 15.67
N GLY A 281 -4.24 2.80 14.36
CA GLY A 281 -3.42 3.84 13.77
C GLY A 281 -3.71 5.25 14.28
N ALA A 282 -4.99 5.57 14.50
CA ALA A 282 -5.39 6.86 15.09
C ALA A 282 -4.94 6.99 16.55
N MET A 283 -5.01 5.90 17.33
CA MET A 283 -4.52 5.86 18.72
C MET A 283 -3.00 6.06 18.79
N GLU A 284 -2.23 5.39 17.91
CA GLU A 284 -0.77 5.59 17.82
C GLU A 284 -0.40 7.04 17.46
N ALA A 285 -1.18 7.67 16.58
CA ALA A 285 -0.96 9.05 16.17
C ALA A 285 -1.31 10.05 17.29
N ALA A 286 -2.38 9.80 18.05
CA ALA A 286 -2.80 10.66 19.16
C ALA A 286 -1.74 10.77 20.27
N GLY A 287 -0.98 9.70 20.53
CA GLY A 287 0.12 9.72 21.48
C GLY A 287 1.38 10.49 21.02
N LYS A 288 1.42 10.92 19.74
CA LYS A 288 2.57 11.61 19.13
C LYS A 288 2.33 13.10 18.85
N VAL A 289 1.12 13.59 19.08
CA VAL A 289 0.82 15.02 18.93
C VAL A 289 1.43 15.75 20.12
N PRO A 290 2.37 16.71 19.93
CA PRO A 290 2.85 17.55 21.02
C PRO A 290 1.64 18.25 21.65
N ALA A 291 1.59 18.27 22.98
CA ALA A 291 0.64 19.11 23.68
C ALA A 291 0.87 20.55 23.23
N ALA A 292 -0.16 21.19 22.69
CA ALA A 292 -0.14 22.56 22.22
C ALA A 292 0.17 23.55 23.35
#